data_49eef7400f64eab074cb36dc4840d8b8
#
_entry.id   49eef7400f64eab074cb36dc4840d8b8
#
_cell.length_a   1.000
_cell.length_b   1.000
_cell.length_c   1.000
_cell.angle_alpha   90.00
_cell.angle_beta   90.00
_cell.angle_gamma   90.00
#
_symmetry.space_group_name_H-M   'P 1'
#
loop_
_entity.id
_entity.type
_entity.pdbx_description
1 polymer ?
#
loop_
_entity_poly.entity_id
_entity_poly.type
_entity_poly.pdbx_seq_one_letter_code
_entity_poly.pdbx_strand_id
1 'polypeptide(L)'
;MEKTTTAPEFPRSVQWLNAPASSLHEQRGRVVALVFVNAGSAWSWQRLRDVAQLQKRYPGRLQPLAVHVPRFDCERDPQHVLSQLRRQGVAVPIAHDPDWHAWQRFGIDSWPTVLLIDADGQVRERVVGLDSMAELERPLAALCEDLPLATDDDARVMVETSPEPRLPLRFPSGIAATADRLFVADSGHHRILECNHGGRVLRQFGMGTADFIDGDLEQAAFRRPHGLSLVRDMLYVADTGNHALRRIMLRSGRVDTICGNGRAGEPVEGVVGNARDIALNQPQAVFATDSEVHLALAGDNRIWTYGLGRGELTCRAGSGQLDVRDGSGAMAAFAQPVALAAVQQMLYVCDAVGSAVRSLQLRNNVVQTLVGQGPWDFGTADGPRERALLQNPQAIALSPDSPLLWIADTGNGTLRTLRLGGGEVATVPLPRRLQGVSGLSIAAGAVWIAETDAHAVLRYDLASGELARVAIDE
;
A
#
# COMPACT_ATOMS: atom_id res chain seq x y z
N MET A 1 -1.99 19.58 -35.30
CA MET A 1 -1.63 20.57 -34.27
C MET A 1 -2.61 20.37 -33.13
N GLU A 2 -2.19 19.69 -32.06
CA GLU A 2 -2.99 19.62 -30.85
C GLU A 2 -3.14 21.03 -30.28
N LYS A 3 -4.35 21.38 -29.87
CA LYS A 3 -4.62 22.67 -29.21
C LYS A 3 -3.88 22.70 -27.87
N THR A 4 -2.74 23.33 -27.80
CA THR A 4 -2.09 23.69 -26.54
C THR A 4 -3.05 24.49 -25.71
N THR A 5 -3.39 23.99 -24.52
CA THR A 5 -4.33 24.63 -23.61
C THR A 5 -3.55 25.17 -22.43
N THR A 6 -3.72 26.44 -22.11
CA THR A 6 -3.15 27.04 -20.90
C THR A 6 -3.70 26.30 -19.67
N ALA A 7 -2.81 25.87 -18.78
CA ALA A 7 -3.21 25.23 -17.52
C ALA A 7 -4.03 26.21 -16.69
N PRO A 8 -5.21 25.81 -16.18
CA PRO A 8 -6.00 26.66 -15.29
C PRO A 8 -5.32 26.79 -13.92
N GLU A 9 -5.59 27.87 -13.20
CA GLU A 9 -5.11 28.03 -11.82
C GLU A 9 -5.90 27.16 -10.82
N PHE A 10 -5.27 26.88 -9.68
CA PHE A 10 -5.92 26.17 -8.59
C PHE A 10 -7.16 26.91 -8.10
N PRO A 11 -8.26 26.19 -7.81
CA PRO A 11 -9.41 26.80 -7.13
C PRO A 11 -9.04 27.27 -5.71
N ARG A 12 -9.69 28.30 -5.21
CA ARG A 12 -9.46 28.80 -3.85
C ARG A 12 -9.84 27.81 -2.74
N SER A 13 -10.64 26.82 -3.06
CA SER A 13 -11.07 25.75 -2.13
C SER A 13 -10.00 24.71 -1.86
N VAL A 14 -8.93 24.64 -2.67
CA VAL A 14 -7.83 23.71 -2.49
C VAL A 14 -6.98 24.13 -1.28
N GLN A 15 -6.71 23.17 -0.41
CA GLN A 15 -5.92 23.37 0.81
C GLN A 15 -4.54 22.73 0.67
N TRP A 16 -3.48 23.51 0.81
CA TRP A 16 -2.11 22.98 0.85
C TRP A 16 -1.84 22.32 2.21
N LEU A 17 -1.27 21.12 2.21
CA LEU A 17 -1.11 20.30 3.41
C LEU A 17 0.29 20.31 4.00
N ASN A 18 1.32 20.32 3.17
CA ASN A 18 2.71 20.14 3.58
C ASN A 18 3.65 21.14 2.91
N ALA A 19 3.12 22.21 2.36
CA ALA A 19 3.87 23.26 1.69
C ALA A 19 3.08 24.57 1.76
N PRO A 20 3.72 25.75 1.59
CA PRO A 20 3.03 27.01 1.38
C PRO A 20 2.13 26.96 0.15
N ALA A 21 1.05 27.73 0.18
CA ALA A 21 0.18 27.87 -0.98
C ALA A 21 0.94 28.43 -2.17
N SER A 22 0.75 27.84 -3.35
CA SER A 22 1.41 28.27 -4.58
C SER A 22 0.42 28.27 -5.75
N SER A 23 0.71 29.04 -6.78
CA SER A 23 -0.03 29.11 -8.03
C SER A 23 0.81 28.57 -9.19
N LEU A 24 0.16 28.11 -10.26
CA LEU A 24 0.88 27.73 -11.48
C LEU A 24 1.54 28.93 -12.14
N HIS A 25 1.00 30.14 -11.94
CA HIS A 25 1.60 31.37 -12.43
C HIS A 25 2.97 31.64 -11.80
N GLU A 26 3.15 31.37 -10.51
CA GLU A 26 4.43 31.51 -9.79
C GLU A 26 5.47 30.48 -10.25
N GLN A 27 5.05 29.40 -10.89
CA GLN A 27 5.93 28.33 -11.40
C GLN A 27 6.40 28.54 -12.83
N ARG A 28 6.06 29.69 -13.46
CA ARG A 28 6.56 30.03 -14.81
C ARG A 28 8.08 29.99 -14.88
N GLY A 29 8.60 29.61 -16.02
CA GLY A 29 10.05 29.39 -16.24
C GLY A 29 10.56 27.99 -15.85
N ARG A 30 9.68 27.11 -15.33
CA ARG A 30 9.96 25.72 -14.98
C ARG A 30 8.93 24.80 -15.62
N VAL A 31 9.31 23.53 -15.82
CA VAL A 31 8.34 22.49 -16.11
C VAL A 31 7.66 22.09 -14.81
N VAL A 32 6.34 22.03 -14.81
CA VAL A 32 5.56 21.52 -13.68
C VAL A 32 5.04 20.13 -14.01
N ALA A 33 5.36 19.14 -13.17
CA ALA A 33 4.67 17.86 -13.16
C ALA A 33 3.54 17.91 -12.10
N LEU A 34 2.32 18.21 -12.56
CA LEU A 34 1.14 18.27 -11.71
C LEU A 34 0.48 16.90 -11.65
N VAL A 35 0.51 16.25 -10.46
CA VAL A 35 0.07 14.88 -10.26
C VAL A 35 -1.23 14.84 -9.48
N PHE A 36 -2.31 14.37 -10.08
CA PHE A 36 -3.57 14.09 -9.40
C PHE A 36 -3.53 12.69 -8.80
N VAL A 37 -3.72 12.58 -7.49
CA VAL A 37 -3.52 11.36 -6.72
C VAL A 37 -4.66 11.06 -5.77
N ASN A 38 -4.76 9.79 -5.38
CA ASN A 38 -5.62 9.32 -4.31
C ASN A 38 -4.80 8.60 -3.23
N ALA A 39 -5.07 8.85 -1.95
CA ALA A 39 -4.30 8.31 -0.83
C ALA A 39 -4.48 6.79 -0.67
N GLY A 40 -5.60 6.22 -1.07
CA GLY A 40 -5.84 4.77 -1.05
C GLY A 40 -5.16 4.00 -2.19
N SER A 41 -4.58 4.69 -3.19
CA SER A 41 -4.06 4.07 -4.41
C SER A 41 -2.55 3.81 -4.36
N ALA A 42 -2.15 2.55 -4.46
CA ALA A 42 -0.75 2.14 -4.59
C ALA A 42 -0.09 2.74 -5.85
N TRP A 43 -0.84 2.89 -6.94
CA TRP A 43 -0.38 3.51 -8.17
C TRP A 43 -0.09 5.00 -8.02
N SER A 44 -0.94 5.71 -7.26
CA SER A 44 -0.72 7.13 -6.94
C SER A 44 0.58 7.34 -6.18
N TRP A 45 0.86 6.51 -5.18
CA TRP A 45 2.10 6.57 -4.42
C TRP A 45 3.34 6.23 -5.27
N GLN A 46 3.22 5.26 -6.18
CA GLN A 46 4.32 4.94 -7.08
C GLN A 46 4.60 6.10 -8.03
N ARG A 47 3.57 6.69 -8.63
CA ARG A 47 3.72 7.84 -9.54
C ARG A 47 4.34 9.06 -8.84
N LEU A 48 4.00 9.31 -7.57
CA LEU A 48 4.64 10.37 -6.79
C LEU A 48 6.12 10.09 -6.55
N ARG A 49 6.51 8.84 -6.28
CA ARG A 49 7.93 8.45 -6.16
C ARG A 49 8.67 8.63 -7.47
N ASP A 50 8.08 8.26 -8.60
CA ASP A 50 8.67 8.42 -9.93
C ASP A 50 8.95 9.91 -10.21
N VAL A 51 7.96 10.78 -9.98
CA VAL A 51 8.11 12.23 -10.19
C VAL A 51 9.14 12.84 -9.23
N ALA A 52 9.16 12.41 -7.97
CA ALA A 52 10.17 12.84 -7.00
C ALA A 52 11.60 12.38 -7.39
N GLN A 53 11.73 11.22 -8.02
CA GLN A 53 13.00 10.74 -8.55
C GLN A 53 13.43 11.55 -9.80
N LEU A 54 12.48 11.86 -10.68
CA LEU A 54 12.74 12.70 -11.85
C LEU A 54 13.15 14.13 -11.46
N GLN A 55 12.56 14.70 -10.40
CA GLN A 55 13.01 16.01 -9.88
C GLN A 55 14.51 16.03 -9.55
N LYS A 56 15.05 14.93 -9.01
CA LYS A 56 16.49 14.82 -8.71
C LYS A 56 17.37 14.78 -9.97
N ARG A 57 16.81 14.29 -11.09
CA ARG A 57 17.51 14.26 -12.39
C ARG A 57 17.45 15.61 -13.12
N TYR A 58 16.40 16.39 -12.88
CA TYR A 58 16.17 17.71 -13.50
C TYR A 58 16.10 18.82 -12.44
N PRO A 59 17.17 19.01 -11.63
CA PRO A 59 17.17 20.00 -10.56
C PRO A 59 17.00 21.41 -11.10
N GLY A 60 16.16 22.23 -10.46
CA GLY A 60 15.85 23.60 -10.86
C GLY A 60 14.97 23.75 -12.11
N ARG A 61 14.83 22.71 -12.94
CA ARG A 61 14.02 22.72 -14.16
C ARG A 61 12.63 22.12 -13.96
N LEU A 62 12.50 21.14 -13.06
CA LEU A 62 11.26 20.43 -12.76
C LEU A 62 10.75 20.78 -11.37
N GLN A 63 9.50 21.23 -11.27
CA GLN A 63 8.73 21.38 -10.02
C GLN A 63 7.61 20.35 -9.99
N PRO A 64 7.70 19.32 -9.14
CA PRO A 64 6.57 18.45 -8.88
C PRO A 64 5.58 19.13 -7.94
N LEU A 65 4.29 19.00 -8.26
CA LEU A 65 3.17 19.40 -7.42
C LEU A 65 2.14 18.27 -7.45
N ALA A 66 1.47 18.02 -6.34
CA ALA A 66 0.42 17.02 -6.29
C ALA A 66 -0.91 17.62 -5.84
N VAL A 67 -2.00 17.06 -6.34
CA VAL A 67 -3.36 17.33 -5.88
C VAL A 67 -3.96 16.02 -5.40
N HIS A 68 -4.21 15.92 -4.11
CA HIS A 68 -4.94 14.79 -3.54
C HIS A 68 -6.44 15.01 -3.71
N VAL A 69 -7.13 14.03 -4.30
CA VAL A 69 -8.57 14.03 -4.48
C VAL A 69 -9.13 12.77 -3.80
N PRO A 70 -10.03 12.93 -2.81
CA PRO A 70 -10.52 11.80 -2.03
C PRO A 70 -11.44 10.92 -2.87
N ARG A 71 -11.29 9.60 -2.72
CA ARG A 71 -12.24 8.61 -3.17
C ARG A 71 -13.15 8.17 -2.03
N PHE A 72 -12.54 7.88 -0.88
CA PHE A 72 -13.23 7.41 0.31
C PHE A 72 -13.55 8.56 1.26
N ASP A 73 -14.56 8.38 2.11
CA ASP A 73 -14.96 9.40 3.08
C ASP A 73 -13.85 9.72 4.09
N CYS A 74 -13.07 8.72 4.51
CA CYS A 74 -11.93 8.92 5.42
C CYS A 74 -10.82 9.79 4.81
N GLU A 75 -10.71 9.85 3.50
CA GLU A 75 -9.70 10.65 2.79
C GLU A 75 -10.06 12.14 2.68
N ARG A 76 -11.27 12.55 3.11
CA ARG A 76 -11.66 13.96 3.22
C ARG A 76 -10.97 14.65 4.38
N ASP A 77 -10.47 13.89 5.37
CA ASP A 77 -9.72 14.42 6.49
C ASP A 77 -8.26 14.71 6.07
N PRO A 78 -7.81 16.00 6.12
CA PRO A 78 -6.45 16.38 5.82
C PRO A 78 -5.39 15.64 6.67
N GLN A 79 -5.71 15.31 7.92
CA GLN A 79 -4.77 14.62 8.82
C GLN A 79 -4.56 13.17 8.38
N HIS A 80 -5.59 12.52 7.86
CA HIS A 80 -5.46 11.19 7.26
C HIS A 80 -4.50 11.22 6.06
N VAL A 81 -4.65 12.19 5.16
CA VAL A 81 -3.78 12.35 3.98
C VAL A 81 -2.33 12.62 4.40
N LEU A 82 -2.10 13.48 5.39
CA LEU A 82 -0.77 13.76 5.94
C LEU A 82 -0.13 12.53 6.58
N SER A 83 -0.91 11.72 7.30
CA SER A 83 -0.43 10.44 7.85
C SER A 83 0.03 9.50 6.75
N GLN A 84 -0.76 9.37 5.67
CA GLN A 84 -0.40 8.55 4.52
C GLN A 84 0.87 9.04 3.81
N LEU A 85 1.04 10.36 3.64
CA LEU A 85 2.27 10.95 3.07
C LEU A 85 3.51 10.57 3.88
N ARG A 86 3.43 10.72 5.20
CA ARG A 86 4.53 10.37 6.13
C ARG A 86 4.83 8.86 6.07
N ARG A 87 3.79 8.03 6.09
CA ARG A 87 3.91 6.57 5.96
C ARG A 87 4.60 6.16 4.66
N GLN A 88 4.29 6.83 3.54
CA GLN A 88 4.87 6.54 2.24
C GLN A 88 6.27 7.13 2.05
N GLY A 89 6.69 8.06 2.90
CA GLY A 89 8.00 8.74 2.82
C GLY A 89 8.16 9.55 1.53
N VAL A 90 7.06 10.12 1.01
CA VAL A 90 7.06 10.90 -0.22
C VAL A 90 7.09 12.38 0.13
N ALA A 91 8.12 13.08 -0.35
CA ALA A 91 8.33 14.52 -0.15
C ALA A 91 8.00 15.29 -1.43
N VAL A 92 6.72 15.40 -1.76
CA VAL A 92 6.19 16.22 -2.85
C VAL A 92 5.19 17.20 -2.26
N PRO A 93 5.22 18.51 -2.63
CA PRO A 93 4.19 19.45 -2.21
C PRO A 93 2.82 18.98 -2.64
N ILE A 94 1.88 18.89 -1.70
CA ILE A 94 0.55 18.38 -1.97
C ILE A 94 -0.54 19.33 -1.50
N ALA A 95 -1.48 19.56 -2.38
CA ALA A 95 -2.72 20.24 -2.13
C ALA A 95 -3.85 19.22 -2.01
N HIS A 96 -4.86 19.52 -1.20
CA HIS A 96 -6.03 18.67 -0.97
C HIS A 96 -7.27 19.31 -1.59
N ASP A 97 -7.99 18.55 -2.40
CA ASP A 97 -9.19 18.96 -3.13
C ASP A 97 -10.41 18.12 -2.67
N PRO A 98 -10.93 18.34 -1.43
CA PRO A 98 -11.96 17.49 -0.85
C PRO A 98 -13.29 17.54 -1.62
N ASP A 99 -13.54 18.62 -2.36
CA ASP A 99 -14.78 18.89 -3.09
C ASP A 99 -14.67 18.68 -4.61
N TRP A 100 -13.55 18.13 -5.09
CA TRP A 100 -13.29 17.81 -6.48
C TRP A 100 -13.29 19.01 -7.44
N HIS A 101 -13.08 20.23 -6.94
CA HIS A 101 -13.09 21.44 -7.75
C HIS A 101 -11.87 21.56 -8.67
N ALA A 102 -10.68 21.20 -8.17
CA ALA A 102 -9.47 21.11 -9.01
C ALA A 102 -9.59 19.96 -10.02
N TRP A 103 -10.06 18.81 -9.59
CA TRP A 103 -10.34 17.67 -10.45
C TRP A 103 -11.18 18.05 -11.68
N GLN A 104 -12.31 18.72 -11.45
CA GLN A 104 -13.21 19.18 -12.51
C GLN A 104 -12.57 20.24 -13.38
N ARG A 105 -11.89 21.21 -12.77
CA ARG A 105 -11.26 22.36 -13.48
C ARG A 105 -10.17 21.93 -14.43
N PHE A 106 -9.35 20.90 -14.04
CA PHE A 106 -8.29 20.35 -14.86
C PHE A 106 -8.76 19.22 -15.79
N GLY A 107 -10.04 18.89 -15.77
CA GLY A 107 -10.65 17.85 -16.62
C GLY A 107 -10.07 16.46 -16.33
N ILE A 108 -9.80 16.14 -15.08
CA ILE A 108 -9.25 14.84 -14.67
C ILE A 108 -10.38 13.83 -14.56
N ASP A 109 -10.11 12.56 -14.92
CA ASP A 109 -11.08 11.45 -14.92
C ASP A 109 -10.58 10.18 -14.23
N SER A 110 -9.28 10.13 -13.88
CA SER A 110 -8.65 8.93 -13.30
C SER A 110 -7.43 9.24 -12.43
N TRP A 111 -7.10 8.32 -11.51
CA TRP A 111 -5.88 8.36 -10.69
C TRP A 111 -4.94 7.21 -11.05
N PRO A 112 -3.62 7.46 -10.99
CA PRO A 112 -2.97 8.76 -11.03
C PRO A 112 -3.05 9.38 -12.43
N THR A 113 -3.07 10.70 -12.51
CA THR A 113 -2.89 11.44 -13.77
C THR A 113 -1.81 12.50 -13.57
N VAL A 114 -0.85 12.56 -14.48
CA VAL A 114 0.20 13.58 -14.53
C VAL A 114 -0.07 14.53 -15.68
N LEU A 115 -0.14 15.82 -15.40
CA LEU A 115 -0.10 16.85 -16.42
C LEU A 115 1.31 17.45 -16.46
N LEU A 116 1.98 17.36 -17.61
CA LEU A 116 3.23 18.06 -17.85
C LEU A 116 2.91 19.45 -18.41
N ILE A 117 3.29 20.47 -17.66
CA ILE A 117 3.04 21.88 -17.99
C ILE A 117 4.40 22.51 -18.26
N ASP A 118 4.55 23.15 -19.40
CA ASP A 118 5.80 23.80 -19.79
C ASP A 118 6.07 25.11 -19.02
N ALA A 119 7.24 25.72 -19.31
CA ALA A 119 7.68 26.96 -18.69
C ALA A 119 6.73 28.15 -18.94
N ASP A 120 5.97 28.13 -20.04
CA ASP A 120 4.96 29.12 -20.38
C ASP A 120 3.59 28.78 -19.81
N GLY A 121 3.46 27.66 -19.07
CA GLY A 121 2.27 27.16 -18.42
C GLY A 121 1.24 26.57 -19.38
N GLN A 122 1.69 26.04 -20.49
CA GLN A 122 0.84 25.28 -21.40
C GLN A 122 0.88 23.80 -21.04
N VAL A 123 -0.28 23.12 -21.00
CA VAL A 123 -0.34 21.68 -20.85
C VAL A 123 0.17 21.05 -22.14
N ARG A 124 1.26 20.27 -22.05
CA ARG A 124 1.91 19.62 -23.19
C ARG A 124 1.63 18.15 -23.28
N GLU A 125 1.49 17.49 -22.12
CA GLU A 125 1.29 16.03 -22.07
C GLU A 125 0.36 15.68 -20.92
N ARG A 126 -0.41 14.60 -21.09
CA ARG A 126 -1.24 13.99 -20.07
C ARG A 126 -0.93 12.51 -20.01
N VAL A 127 -0.33 12.07 -18.91
CA VAL A 127 0.01 10.66 -18.66
C VAL A 127 -0.95 10.11 -17.62
N VAL A 128 -1.69 9.06 -17.97
CA VAL A 128 -2.73 8.45 -17.13
C VAL A 128 -2.27 7.07 -16.66
N GLY A 129 -2.54 6.73 -15.41
CA GLY A 129 -2.23 5.42 -14.86
C GLY A 129 -0.75 5.26 -14.46
N LEU A 130 -0.31 4.02 -14.39
CA LEU A 130 1.05 3.64 -13.99
C LEU A 130 1.78 2.94 -15.14
N ASP A 131 1.99 3.66 -16.22
CA ASP A 131 2.91 3.22 -17.28
C ASP A 131 4.37 3.31 -16.82
N SER A 132 5.30 2.82 -17.62
CA SER A 132 6.71 2.83 -17.24
C SER A 132 7.22 4.26 -16.94
N MET A 133 8.19 4.37 -16.04
CA MET A 133 8.81 5.66 -15.73
C MET A 133 9.40 6.31 -17.00
N ALA A 134 9.86 5.50 -17.97
CA ALA A 134 10.42 5.98 -19.24
C ALA A 134 9.39 6.74 -20.11
N GLU A 135 8.12 6.34 -20.05
CA GLU A 135 7.04 7.04 -20.78
C GLU A 135 6.75 8.43 -20.21
N LEU A 136 6.88 8.58 -18.88
CA LEU A 136 6.80 9.89 -18.25
C LEU A 136 8.07 10.72 -18.47
N GLU A 137 9.25 10.09 -18.40
CA GLU A 137 10.54 10.79 -18.51
C GLU A 137 10.79 11.34 -19.91
N ARG A 138 10.40 10.61 -20.96
CA ARG A 138 10.66 11.03 -22.35
C ARG A 138 10.08 12.40 -22.70
N PRO A 139 8.77 12.68 -22.52
CA PRO A 139 8.23 14.01 -22.80
C PRO A 139 8.75 15.07 -21.83
N LEU A 140 9.00 14.71 -20.57
CA LEU A 140 9.56 15.62 -19.57
C LEU A 140 10.99 16.04 -19.93
N ALA A 141 11.84 15.12 -20.40
CA ALA A 141 13.19 15.43 -20.84
C ALA A 141 13.18 16.45 -21.98
N ALA A 142 12.33 16.26 -22.99
CA ALA A 142 12.18 17.18 -24.10
C ALA A 142 11.75 18.59 -23.64
N LEU A 143 10.87 18.69 -22.65
CA LEU A 143 10.44 19.99 -22.09
C LEU A 143 11.54 20.68 -21.26
N CYS A 144 12.46 19.90 -20.68
CA CYS A 144 13.55 20.42 -19.86
C CYS A 144 14.83 20.73 -20.65
N GLU A 145 14.97 20.26 -21.89
CA GLU A 145 16.23 20.30 -22.66
C GLU A 145 16.77 21.72 -22.84
N ASP A 146 15.90 22.64 -23.27
CA ASP A 146 16.27 24.03 -23.60
C ASP A 146 16.10 25.00 -22.42
N LEU A 147 15.67 24.51 -21.25
CA LEU A 147 15.47 25.39 -20.09
C LEU A 147 16.81 25.70 -19.42
N PRO A 148 17.10 26.98 -19.11
CA PRO A 148 18.23 27.34 -18.29
C PRO A 148 18.09 26.70 -16.88
N LEU A 149 19.23 26.46 -16.23
CA LEU A 149 19.17 26.14 -14.80
C LEU A 149 18.60 27.35 -14.07
N ALA A 150 17.48 27.17 -13.39
CA ALA A 150 16.91 28.24 -12.59
C ALA A 150 17.91 28.62 -11.49
N THR A 151 18.35 29.87 -11.51
CA THR A 151 19.27 30.44 -10.50
C THR A 151 18.54 30.91 -9.26
N ASP A 152 17.22 31.01 -9.31
CA ASP A 152 16.37 31.49 -8.24
C ASP A 152 15.69 30.31 -7.52
N ASP A 153 16.20 29.97 -6.35
CA ASP A 153 15.65 28.93 -5.49
C ASP A 153 14.37 29.40 -4.75
N ASP A 154 14.13 30.74 -4.71
CA ASP A 154 13.05 31.36 -3.95
C ASP A 154 11.63 31.04 -4.47
N ALA A 155 11.50 30.70 -5.75
CA ALA A 155 10.20 30.31 -6.34
C ALA A 155 9.92 28.80 -6.24
N ARG A 156 10.83 28.02 -5.67
CA ARG A 156 10.64 26.57 -5.51
C ARG A 156 9.70 26.27 -4.36
N VAL A 157 8.63 25.53 -4.63
CA VAL A 157 7.75 25.04 -3.57
C VAL A 157 8.44 23.91 -2.82
N MET A 158 8.79 24.18 -1.57
CA MET A 158 9.46 23.22 -0.70
C MET A 158 8.46 22.59 0.26
N VAL A 159 8.67 21.29 0.52
CA VAL A 159 7.90 20.58 1.55
C VAL A 159 8.33 21.05 2.93
N GLU A 160 7.37 21.44 3.76
CA GLU A 160 7.60 21.73 5.18
C GLU A 160 7.89 20.42 5.92
N THR A 161 9.06 20.32 6.51
CA THR A 161 9.46 19.16 7.31
C THR A 161 9.27 19.43 8.78
N SER A 162 8.39 18.69 9.44
CA SER A 162 8.30 18.67 10.90
C SER A 162 9.20 17.56 11.45
N PRO A 163 9.92 17.79 12.56
CA PRO A 163 10.66 16.71 13.23
C PRO A 163 9.72 15.58 13.60
N GLU A 164 10.08 14.36 13.22
CA GLU A 164 9.28 13.20 13.60
C GLU A 164 9.57 12.80 15.06
N PRO A 165 8.53 12.46 15.83
CA PRO A 165 8.73 11.98 17.19
C PRO A 165 9.50 10.65 17.16
N ARG A 166 10.39 10.47 18.13
CA ARG A 166 11.05 9.19 18.38
C ARG A 166 10.05 8.28 19.06
N LEU A 167 9.55 7.30 18.32
CA LEU A 167 8.57 6.32 18.80
C LEU A 167 9.21 4.92 18.77
N PRO A 168 8.82 4.01 19.69
CA PRO A 168 9.28 2.62 19.66
C PRO A 168 8.90 1.91 18.35
N LEU A 169 7.71 2.21 17.81
CA LEU A 169 7.22 1.76 16.51
C LEU A 169 6.91 2.94 15.60
N ARG A 170 7.17 2.77 14.31
CA ARG A 170 6.81 3.75 13.29
C ARG A 170 6.04 3.08 12.17
N PHE A 171 4.75 3.39 12.04
CA PHE A 171 3.86 2.79 11.05
C PHE A 171 3.95 1.26 11.02
N PRO A 172 3.74 0.55 12.15
CA PRO A 172 3.71 -0.92 12.13
C PRO A 172 2.60 -1.38 11.20
N SER A 173 2.88 -2.40 10.36
CA SER A 173 1.94 -2.84 9.34
C SER A 173 1.58 -4.32 9.47
N GLY A 174 2.42 -5.22 8.99
CA GLY A 174 2.21 -6.65 9.11
C GLY A 174 2.41 -7.14 10.53
N ILE A 175 1.60 -8.10 10.92
CA ILE A 175 1.70 -8.75 12.23
C ILE A 175 1.49 -10.25 12.07
N ALA A 176 2.33 -11.07 12.73
CA ALA A 176 2.16 -12.50 12.82
C ALA A 176 2.33 -12.93 14.28
N ALA A 177 1.29 -13.55 14.84
CA ALA A 177 1.27 -14.01 16.22
C ALA A 177 1.28 -15.53 16.30
N THR A 178 1.97 -16.07 17.30
CA THR A 178 1.96 -17.48 17.69
C THR A 178 1.40 -17.62 19.10
N ALA A 179 1.52 -18.80 19.70
CA ALA A 179 1.11 -19.01 21.10
C ALA A 179 1.91 -18.17 22.11
N ASP A 180 3.15 -17.77 21.78
CA ASP A 180 4.09 -17.12 22.71
C ASP A 180 4.91 -15.98 22.10
N ARG A 181 4.82 -15.74 20.80
CA ARG A 181 5.59 -14.74 20.05
C ARG A 181 4.69 -13.84 19.22
N LEU A 182 5.20 -12.66 19.01
CA LEU A 182 4.62 -11.64 18.15
C LEU A 182 5.70 -11.11 17.19
N PHE A 183 5.47 -11.18 15.91
CA PHE A 183 6.31 -10.57 14.88
C PHE A 183 5.61 -9.34 14.33
N VAL A 184 6.32 -8.21 14.27
CA VAL A 184 5.78 -6.92 13.83
C VAL A 184 6.67 -6.37 12.72
N ALA A 185 6.08 -6.07 11.57
CA ALA A 185 6.75 -5.29 10.53
C ALA A 185 6.68 -3.81 10.92
N ASP A 186 7.76 -3.30 11.48
CA ASP A 186 7.93 -1.88 11.84
C ASP A 186 8.38 -1.11 10.59
N SER A 187 7.39 -0.88 9.69
CA SER A 187 7.61 -0.45 8.31
C SER A 187 8.33 0.89 8.18
N GLY A 188 8.01 1.83 9.04
CA GLY A 188 8.63 3.16 9.04
C GLY A 188 10.06 3.16 9.57
N HIS A 189 10.45 2.16 10.37
CA HIS A 189 11.83 1.93 10.80
C HIS A 189 12.54 0.85 9.98
N HIS A 190 11.92 0.35 8.91
CA HIS A 190 12.54 -0.58 7.95
C HIS A 190 13.11 -1.86 8.59
N ARG A 191 12.42 -2.39 9.61
CA ARG A 191 12.84 -3.55 10.40
C ARG A 191 11.68 -4.49 10.72
N ILE A 192 11.99 -5.71 11.15
CA ILE A 192 11.04 -6.66 11.73
C ILE A 192 11.43 -6.88 13.18
N LEU A 193 10.45 -6.79 14.08
CA LEU A 193 10.64 -7.08 15.50
C LEU A 193 10.02 -8.42 15.86
N GLU A 194 10.73 -9.21 16.66
CA GLU A 194 10.20 -10.34 17.39
C GLU A 194 10.03 -9.95 18.85
N CYS A 195 8.80 -10.07 19.36
CA CYS A 195 8.45 -9.70 20.72
C CYS A 195 7.77 -10.88 21.44
N ASN A 196 7.74 -10.85 22.77
CA ASN A 196 6.75 -11.63 23.50
C ASN A 196 5.37 -10.92 23.50
N HIS A 197 4.33 -11.58 24.02
CA HIS A 197 2.98 -10.99 24.07
C HIS A 197 2.85 -9.78 25.02
N GLY A 198 3.80 -9.57 25.93
CA GLY A 198 3.87 -8.37 26.76
C GLY A 198 4.53 -7.16 26.09
N GLY A 199 5.05 -7.33 24.86
CA GLY A 199 5.66 -6.25 24.08
C GLY A 199 7.17 -6.14 24.22
N ARG A 200 7.82 -6.94 25.08
CA ARG A 200 9.29 -6.94 25.20
C ARG A 200 9.92 -7.44 23.91
N VAL A 201 10.77 -6.62 23.29
CA VAL A 201 11.54 -6.98 22.09
C VAL A 201 12.57 -8.05 22.46
N LEU A 202 12.59 -9.14 21.73
CA LEU A 202 13.51 -10.27 21.89
C LEU A 202 14.62 -10.23 20.85
N ARG A 203 14.24 -9.90 19.60
CA ARG A 203 15.18 -9.75 18.48
C ARG A 203 14.69 -8.71 17.50
N GLN A 204 15.63 -8.06 16.83
CA GLN A 204 15.39 -7.21 15.67
C GLN A 204 16.04 -7.86 14.45
N PHE A 205 15.35 -7.86 13.33
CA PHE A 205 15.86 -8.26 12.01
C PHE A 205 15.88 -7.02 11.11
N GLY A 206 17.08 -6.72 10.60
CA GLY A 206 17.35 -5.54 9.79
C GLY A 206 17.92 -4.38 10.59
N MET A 207 18.85 -3.65 9.96
CA MET A 207 19.61 -2.55 10.60
C MET A 207 18.80 -1.26 10.81
N GLY A 208 17.52 -1.21 10.39
CA GLY A 208 16.67 -0.04 10.58
C GLY A 208 16.86 1.06 9.54
N THR A 209 17.62 0.81 8.48
CA THR A 209 17.82 1.73 7.35
C THR A 209 17.16 1.17 6.08
N ALA A 210 16.63 2.08 5.24
CA ALA A 210 15.95 1.69 4.01
C ALA A 210 16.94 1.23 2.95
N ASP A 211 17.14 -0.08 2.81
CA ASP A 211 18.02 -0.67 1.80
C ASP A 211 17.54 -2.06 1.38
N PHE A 212 18.23 -2.70 0.42
CA PHE A 212 17.95 -4.02 -0.10
C PHE A 212 19.20 -4.91 0.06
N ILE A 213 19.40 -5.46 1.27
CA ILE A 213 20.57 -6.24 1.63
C ILE A 213 20.15 -7.54 2.29
N ASP A 214 20.68 -8.67 1.78
CA ASP A 214 20.62 -9.98 2.43
C ASP A 214 21.76 -10.11 3.45
N GLY A 215 21.59 -10.92 4.48
CA GLY A 215 22.65 -11.15 5.48
C GLY A 215 22.10 -11.62 6.82
N ASP A 216 22.94 -11.53 7.84
CA ASP A 216 22.53 -11.82 9.21
C ASP A 216 21.61 -10.71 9.75
N LEU A 217 20.97 -10.96 10.88
CA LEU A 217 19.94 -10.08 11.45
C LEU A 217 20.36 -8.62 11.59
N GLU A 218 21.65 -8.33 11.91
CA GLU A 218 22.20 -6.98 12.06
C GLU A 218 22.76 -6.37 10.76
N GLN A 219 22.90 -7.17 9.70
CA GLN A 219 23.45 -6.74 8.40
C GLN A 219 22.38 -6.58 7.33
N ALA A 220 21.30 -7.34 7.46
CA ALA A 220 20.20 -7.26 6.51
C ALA A 220 19.51 -5.89 6.54
N ALA A 221 18.94 -5.50 5.42
CA ALA A 221 18.12 -4.29 5.34
C ALA A 221 16.84 -4.55 4.58
N PHE A 222 15.80 -3.86 5.00
CA PHE A 222 14.47 -3.86 4.38
C PHE A 222 14.09 -2.44 3.96
N ARG A 223 13.05 -2.33 3.17
CA ARG A 223 12.44 -1.04 2.83
C ARG A 223 10.93 -1.11 2.94
N ARG A 224 10.38 -0.54 4.02
CA ARG A 224 8.95 -0.57 4.32
C ARG A 224 8.37 -1.98 4.19
N PRO A 225 8.88 -2.95 4.97
CA PRO A 225 8.33 -4.30 5.00
C PRO A 225 6.89 -4.24 5.47
N HIS A 226 6.00 -5.09 4.88
CA HIS A 226 4.59 -5.05 5.18
C HIS A 226 4.07 -6.42 5.64
N GLY A 227 3.51 -7.24 4.77
CA GLY A 227 2.92 -8.52 5.11
C GLY A 227 3.91 -9.52 5.71
N LEU A 228 3.49 -10.24 6.73
CA LEU A 228 4.24 -11.28 7.41
C LEU A 228 3.46 -12.60 7.40
N SER A 229 4.16 -13.70 7.17
CA SER A 229 3.60 -15.05 7.33
C SER A 229 4.64 -16.02 7.87
N LEU A 230 4.29 -16.66 8.98
CA LEU A 230 5.16 -17.59 9.67
C LEU A 230 4.74 -19.03 9.37
N VAL A 231 5.70 -19.84 8.93
CA VAL A 231 5.56 -21.30 8.80
C VAL A 231 6.75 -21.97 9.45
N ARG A 232 6.50 -22.77 10.48
CA ARG A 232 7.55 -23.40 11.31
C ARG A 232 8.54 -22.37 11.85
N ASP A 233 9.80 -22.41 11.40
CA ASP A 233 10.88 -21.50 11.76
C ASP A 233 11.29 -20.54 10.63
N MET A 234 10.42 -20.36 9.61
CA MET A 234 10.60 -19.45 8.49
C MET A 234 9.57 -18.34 8.53
N LEU A 235 10.01 -17.10 8.65
CA LEU A 235 9.17 -15.92 8.53
C LEU A 235 9.33 -15.33 7.12
N TYR A 236 8.26 -15.32 6.35
CA TYR A 236 8.19 -14.71 5.03
C TYR A 236 7.72 -13.27 5.16
N VAL A 237 8.36 -12.37 4.42
CA VAL A 237 8.16 -10.92 4.50
C VAL A 237 7.91 -10.34 3.12
N ALA A 238 6.80 -9.65 2.95
CA ALA A 238 6.60 -8.76 1.81
C ALA A 238 7.42 -7.49 2.04
N ASP A 239 8.61 -7.41 1.43
CA ASP A 239 9.48 -6.24 1.47
C ASP A 239 9.02 -5.24 0.41
N THR A 240 7.89 -4.59 0.70
CA THR A 240 7.07 -3.82 -0.26
C THR A 240 7.85 -2.74 -0.97
N GLY A 241 8.67 -1.99 -0.24
CA GLY A 241 9.47 -0.91 -0.80
C GLY A 241 10.67 -1.37 -1.63
N ASN A 242 11.07 -2.63 -1.45
CA ASN A 242 12.10 -3.31 -2.26
C ASN A 242 11.49 -4.21 -3.33
N HIS A 243 10.18 -4.23 -3.49
CA HIS A 243 9.52 -5.05 -4.51
C HIS A 243 9.98 -6.51 -4.49
N ALA A 244 10.09 -7.10 -3.29
CA ALA A 244 10.69 -8.42 -3.09
C ALA A 244 9.96 -9.24 -2.02
N LEU A 245 10.08 -10.57 -2.16
CA LEU A 245 9.74 -11.53 -1.12
C LEU A 245 11.02 -11.94 -0.39
N ARG A 246 11.07 -11.66 0.91
CA ARG A 246 12.20 -12.04 1.76
C ARG A 246 11.80 -13.18 2.69
N ARG A 247 12.80 -13.93 3.13
CA ARG A 247 12.66 -15.00 4.12
C ARG A 247 13.65 -14.78 5.25
N ILE A 248 13.18 -14.89 6.49
CA ILE A 248 13.98 -14.88 7.70
C ILE A 248 14.00 -16.31 8.26
N MET A 249 15.16 -16.89 8.40
CA MET A 249 15.37 -18.15 9.11
C MET A 249 15.50 -17.87 10.61
N LEU A 250 14.45 -18.11 11.37
CA LEU A 250 14.39 -17.68 12.80
C LEU A 250 15.49 -18.31 13.67
N ARG A 251 15.96 -19.52 13.33
CA ARG A 251 17.06 -20.16 14.11
C ARG A 251 18.39 -19.44 13.99
N SER A 252 18.74 -19.02 12.79
CA SER A 252 20.03 -18.34 12.52
C SER A 252 19.93 -16.82 12.54
N GLY A 253 18.73 -16.25 12.35
CA GLY A 253 18.52 -14.82 12.12
C GLY A 253 18.84 -14.36 10.69
N ARG A 254 19.25 -15.28 9.80
CA ARG A 254 19.61 -14.95 8.42
C ARG A 254 18.41 -14.53 7.58
N VAL A 255 18.58 -13.48 6.82
CA VAL A 255 17.60 -12.92 5.87
C VAL A 255 18.08 -13.16 4.44
N ASP A 256 17.23 -13.78 3.63
CA ASP A 256 17.49 -14.04 2.21
C ASP A 256 16.36 -13.50 1.34
N THR A 257 16.70 -12.95 0.16
CA THR A 257 15.74 -12.67 -0.90
C THR A 257 15.43 -13.96 -1.64
N ILE A 258 14.15 -14.32 -1.78
CA ILE A 258 13.73 -15.51 -2.52
C ILE A 258 13.00 -15.19 -3.83
N CYS A 259 12.44 -13.99 -3.95
CA CYS A 259 11.78 -13.52 -5.17
C CYS A 259 11.85 -11.98 -5.25
N GLY A 260 12.01 -11.45 -6.45
CA GLY A 260 12.11 -10.01 -6.70
C GLY A 260 13.53 -9.47 -6.82
N ASN A 261 13.74 -8.49 -7.69
CA ASN A 261 15.05 -7.92 -8.03
C ASN A 261 15.29 -6.50 -7.46
N GLY A 262 14.42 -6.02 -6.57
CA GLY A 262 14.53 -4.69 -5.98
C GLY A 262 13.91 -3.56 -6.82
N ARG A 263 13.28 -3.86 -7.95
CA ARG A 263 12.69 -2.87 -8.86
C ARG A 263 11.20 -3.08 -9.01
N ALA A 264 10.46 -1.98 -9.10
CA ALA A 264 9.06 -2.03 -9.51
C ALA A 264 8.95 -2.43 -10.99
N GLY A 265 7.99 -3.30 -11.30
CA GLY A 265 7.74 -3.72 -12.66
C GLY A 265 6.62 -4.74 -12.72
N GLU A 266 6.23 -5.12 -13.91
CA GLU A 266 5.27 -6.20 -14.10
C GLU A 266 6.03 -7.51 -14.26
N PRO A 267 5.68 -8.55 -13.45
CA PRO A 267 6.21 -9.88 -13.68
C PRO A 267 5.78 -10.39 -15.08
N VAL A 268 6.70 -11.08 -15.74
CA VAL A 268 6.43 -11.68 -17.06
C VAL A 268 5.32 -12.74 -16.91
N GLU A 269 4.37 -12.76 -17.85
CA GLU A 269 3.32 -13.78 -17.87
C GLU A 269 3.87 -15.21 -17.95
N GLY A 270 3.25 -16.13 -17.23
CA GLY A 270 3.60 -17.55 -17.23
C GLY A 270 4.38 -17.98 -15.98
N VAL A 271 5.12 -19.10 -16.13
CA VAL A 271 5.98 -19.65 -15.08
C VAL A 271 7.38 -19.09 -15.24
N VAL A 272 7.91 -18.49 -14.20
CA VAL A 272 9.25 -17.90 -14.23
C VAL A 272 10.20 -18.70 -13.35
N GLY A 273 11.24 -19.28 -13.97
CA GLY A 273 12.18 -20.19 -13.32
C GLY A 273 13.19 -19.50 -12.41
N ASN A 274 13.59 -18.23 -12.67
CA ASN A 274 14.49 -17.50 -11.78
C ASN A 274 13.76 -16.34 -11.12
N ALA A 275 13.07 -16.62 -10.03
CA ALA A 275 12.22 -15.66 -9.33
C ALA A 275 12.99 -14.46 -8.74
N ARG A 276 14.33 -14.54 -8.58
CA ARG A 276 15.15 -13.43 -8.06
C ARG A 276 15.40 -12.34 -9.10
N ASP A 277 15.29 -12.67 -10.39
CA ASP A 277 15.55 -11.70 -11.48
C ASP A 277 14.30 -10.94 -11.92
N ILE A 278 13.15 -11.25 -11.32
CA ILE A 278 11.85 -10.69 -11.69
C ILE A 278 11.64 -9.35 -10.99
N ALA A 279 11.12 -8.38 -11.71
CA ALA A 279 10.53 -7.19 -11.11
C ALA A 279 9.14 -7.54 -10.57
N LEU A 280 8.94 -7.42 -9.26
CA LEU A 280 7.63 -7.46 -8.64
C LEU A 280 7.06 -6.03 -8.53
N ASN A 281 5.75 -5.90 -8.31
CA ASN A 281 5.16 -4.59 -8.11
C ASN A 281 4.42 -4.50 -6.79
N GLN A 282 5.08 -3.95 -5.78
CA GLN A 282 4.54 -3.69 -4.45
C GLN A 282 3.86 -4.93 -3.82
N PRO A 283 4.62 -6.01 -3.51
CA PRO A 283 4.08 -7.10 -2.71
C PRO A 283 3.64 -6.54 -1.36
N GLN A 284 2.35 -6.64 -1.06
CA GLN A 284 1.74 -6.07 0.14
C GLN A 284 1.47 -7.15 1.19
N ALA A 285 1.01 -8.32 0.74
CA ALA A 285 0.72 -9.43 1.62
C ALA A 285 1.42 -10.72 1.16
N VAL A 286 1.68 -11.55 2.14
CA VAL A 286 2.17 -12.92 1.98
C VAL A 286 1.32 -13.87 2.81
N PHE A 287 1.08 -15.06 2.28
CA PHE A 287 0.55 -16.20 3.02
C PHE A 287 1.34 -17.44 2.63
N ALA A 288 2.05 -18.01 3.58
CA ALA A 288 2.94 -19.15 3.36
C ALA A 288 2.32 -20.45 3.88
N THR A 289 2.62 -21.53 3.17
CA THR A 289 2.39 -22.91 3.55
C THR A 289 3.73 -23.67 3.54
N ASP A 290 3.73 -24.96 3.85
CA ASP A 290 4.96 -25.80 3.78
C ASP A 290 5.53 -25.92 2.37
N SER A 291 4.75 -25.68 1.32
CA SER A 291 5.15 -25.88 -0.08
C SER A 291 5.09 -24.64 -0.97
N GLU A 292 4.32 -23.65 -0.59
CA GLU A 292 4.05 -22.47 -1.43
C GLU A 292 3.96 -21.19 -0.60
N VAL A 293 4.31 -20.08 -1.23
CA VAL A 293 4.09 -18.73 -0.68
C VAL A 293 3.21 -17.94 -1.66
N HIS A 294 2.02 -17.57 -1.23
CA HIS A 294 1.10 -16.74 -2.00
C HIS A 294 1.42 -15.26 -1.74
N LEU A 295 1.40 -14.45 -2.79
CA LEU A 295 1.72 -13.04 -2.79
C LEU A 295 0.55 -12.23 -3.35
N ALA A 296 0.13 -11.20 -2.65
CA ALA A 296 -0.73 -10.16 -3.20
C ALA A 296 0.14 -8.98 -3.65
N LEU A 297 0.14 -8.71 -4.95
CA LEU A 297 0.87 -7.58 -5.54
C LEU A 297 -0.10 -6.42 -5.74
N ALA A 298 -0.08 -5.46 -4.83
CA ALA A 298 -0.99 -4.31 -4.86
C ALA A 298 -0.75 -3.38 -6.06
N GLY A 299 0.49 -3.28 -6.53
CA GLY A 299 0.84 -2.48 -7.70
C GLY A 299 0.57 -3.17 -9.04
N ASP A 300 0.32 -4.49 -9.03
CA ASP A 300 0.06 -5.33 -10.21
C ASP A 300 -1.40 -5.82 -10.30
N ASN A 301 -2.20 -5.63 -9.24
CA ASN A 301 -3.58 -6.13 -9.14
C ASN A 301 -3.71 -7.64 -9.41
N ARG A 302 -2.71 -8.44 -8.97
CA ARG A 302 -2.66 -9.90 -9.19
C ARG A 302 -2.28 -10.66 -7.92
N ILE A 303 -2.65 -11.94 -7.91
CA ILE A 303 -2.21 -12.91 -6.91
C ILE A 303 -1.22 -13.87 -7.56
N TRP A 304 -0.05 -13.97 -6.97
CA TRP A 304 1.04 -14.83 -7.41
C TRP A 304 1.35 -15.90 -6.37
N THR A 305 1.95 -17.00 -6.81
CA THR A 305 2.41 -18.08 -5.94
C THR A 305 3.84 -18.46 -6.27
N TYR A 306 4.69 -18.45 -5.25
CA TYR A 306 6.05 -18.95 -5.31
C TYR A 306 6.09 -20.38 -4.75
N GLY A 307 6.51 -21.35 -5.57
CA GLY A 307 6.68 -22.74 -5.19
C GLY A 307 8.02 -22.98 -4.50
N LEU A 308 8.02 -23.30 -3.21
CA LEU A 308 9.24 -23.47 -2.40
C LEU A 308 10.14 -24.60 -2.89
N GLY A 309 9.56 -25.68 -3.42
CA GLY A 309 10.32 -26.83 -3.93
C GLY A 309 10.91 -26.64 -5.32
N ARG A 310 10.27 -25.82 -6.17
CA ARG A 310 10.67 -25.60 -7.56
C ARG A 310 11.40 -24.29 -7.78
N GLY A 311 11.25 -23.31 -6.86
CA GLY A 311 11.77 -21.96 -7.02
C GLY A 311 11.08 -21.14 -8.12
N GLU A 312 9.87 -21.54 -8.53
CA GLU A 312 9.11 -20.96 -9.63
C GLU A 312 8.04 -19.99 -9.12
N LEU A 313 7.84 -18.89 -9.82
CA LEU A 313 6.77 -17.93 -9.57
C LEU A 313 5.69 -18.09 -10.64
N THR A 314 4.42 -18.21 -10.23
CA THR A 314 3.27 -18.39 -11.13
C THR A 314 2.15 -17.41 -10.79
N CYS A 315 1.58 -16.73 -11.80
CA CYS A 315 0.38 -15.95 -11.64
C CYS A 315 -0.83 -16.87 -11.46
N ARG A 316 -1.58 -16.69 -10.36
CA ARG A 316 -2.79 -17.47 -10.08
C ARG A 316 -4.03 -16.79 -10.60
N ALA A 317 -4.16 -15.50 -10.36
CA ALA A 317 -5.33 -14.75 -10.76
C ALA A 317 -5.06 -13.25 -10.83
N GLY A 318 -5.85 -12.58 -11.65
CA GLY A 318 -5.84 -11.14 -11.87
C GLY A 318 -5.42 -10.79 -13.29
N SER A 319 -6.17 -9.90 -13.93
CA SER A 319 -5.87 -9.36 -15.26
C SER A 319 -4.85 -8.22 -15.26
N GLY A 320 -4.51 -7.69 -14.06
CA GLY A 320 -3.75 -6.46 -13.92
C GLY A 320 -4.61 -5.18 -13.99
N GLN A 321 -5.82 -5.26 -14.53
CA GLN A 321 -6.75 -4.14 -14.52
C GLN A 321 -7.27 -3.88 -13.09
N LEU A 322 -7.43 -2.60 -12.73
CA LEU A 322 -8.01 -2.20 -11.46
C LEU A 322 -9.53 -2.30 -11.57
N ASP A 323 -10.11 -3.40 -11.10
CA ASP A 323 -11.55 -3.68 -11.16
C ASP A 323 -11.94 -4.75 -10.12
N VAL A 324 -13.23 -4.86 -9.81
CA VAL A 324 -13.81 -5.95 -9.00
C VAL A 324 -14.60 -6.86 -9.95
N ARG A 325 -13.91 -7.84 -10.53
CA ARG A 325 -14.52 -8.76 -11.50
C ARG A 325 -14.21 -10.21 -11.16
N ASP A 326 -15.25 -11.01 -11.05
CA ASP A 326 -15.16 -12.45 -10.84
C ASP A 326 -14.76 -13.18 -12.13
N GLY A 327 -14.23 -14.39 -11.99
CA GLY A 327 -13.83 -15.21 -13.12
C GLY A 327 -12.70 -16.17 -12.80
N SER A 328 -12.20 -16.87 -13.81
CA SER A 328 -11.08 -17.80 -13.68
C SER A 328 -9.76 -17.14 -14.05
N GLY A 329 -8.73 -17.29 -13.21
CA GLY A 329 -7.36 -16.87 -13.51
C GLY A 329 -7.27 -15.43 -14.01
N ALA A 330 -6.71 -15.25 -15.21
CA ALA A 330 -6.51 -13.93 -15.83
C ALA A 330 -7.80 -13.21 -16.24
N MET A 331 -8.96 -13.88 -16.24
CA MET A 331 -10.25 -13.23 -16.52
C MET A 331 -10.79 -12.43 -15.32
N ALA A 332 -10.37 -12.79 -14.11
CA ALA A 332 -10.70 -12.04 -12.90
C ALA A 332 -9.92 -10.73 -12.86
N ALA A 333 -10.43 -9.76 -12.10
CA ALA A 333 -9.71 -8.53 -11.79
C ALA A 333 -9.82 -8.22 -10.30
N PHE A 334 -8.74 -7.64 -9.77
CA PHE A 334 -8.66 -7.11 -8.41
C PHE A 334 -8.45 -5.60 -8.44
N ALA A 335 -8.88 -4.94 -7.38
CA ALA A 335 -8.67 -3.52 -7.18
C ALA A 335 -7.77 -3.30 -5.95
N GLN A 336 -6.48 -3.58 -6.12
CA GLN A 336 -5.43 -3.47 -5.11
C GLN A 336 -5.55 -4.52 -3.98
N PRO A 337 -5.19 -5.79 -4.24
CA PRO A 337 -5.17 -6.84 -3.21
C PRO A 337 -4.04 -6.57 -2.21
N VAL A 338 -4.38 -6.49 -0.91
CA VAL A 338 -3.45 -6.03 0.15
C VAL A 338 -3.30 -6.98 1.32
N ALA A 339 -4.19 -7.95 1.50
CA ALA A 339 -4.10 -8.91 2.59
C ALA A 339 -4.61 -10.29 2.16
N LEU A 340 -4.03 -11.34 2.76
CA LEU A 340 -4.30 -12.73 2.45
C LEU A 340 -4.54 -13.54 3.73
N ALA A 341 -5.54 -14.42 3.69
CA ALA A 341 -5.72 -15.48 4.67
C ALA A 341 -6.17 -16.75 3.92
N ALA A 342 -5.81 -17.93 4.39
CA ALA A 342 -6.22 -19.15 3.70
C ALA A 342 -6.63 -20.26 4.65
N VAL A 343 -7.51 -21.13 4.16
CA VAL A 343 -7.82 -22.42 4.75
C VAL A 343 -7.95 -23.46 3.64
N GLN A 344 -7.24 -24.56 3.78
CA GLN A 344 -7.20 -25.64 2.78
C GLN A 344 -6.82 -25.10 1.39
N GLN A 345 -7.72 -25.20 0.40
CA GLN A 345 -7.51 -24.77 -0.98
C GLN A 345 -8.22 -23.44 -1.30
N MET A 346 -8.65 -22.69 -0.28
CA MET A 346 -9.32 -21.40 -0.43
C MET A 346 -8.45 -20.30 0.14
N LEU A 347 -8.10 -19.34 -0.71
CA LEU A 347 -7.40 -18.11 -0.34
C LEU A 347 -8.42 -16.96 -0.28
N TYR A 348 -8.48 -16.28 0.83
CA TYR A 348 -9.28 -15.06 1.00
C TYR A 348 -8.39 -13.85 0.79
N VAL A 349 -8.90 -12.88 0.04
CA VAL A 349 -8.17 -11.70 -0.39
C VAL A 349 -8.93 -10.45 0.04
N CYS A 350 -8.25 -9.56 0.74
CA CYS A 350 -8.73 -8.21 0.99
C CYS A 350 -8.37 -7.34 -0.21
N ASP A 351 -9.38 -6.80 -0.90
CA ASP A 351 -9.26 -6.03 -2.13
C ASP A 351 -9.59 -4.56 -1.82
N ALA A 352 -8.57 -3.79 -1.43
CA ALA A 352 -8.72 -2.55 -0.69
C ALA A 352 -9.47 -1.44 -1.45
N VAL A 353 -9.02 -1.13 -2.66
CA VAL A 353 -9.63 -0.09 -3.50
C VAL A 353 -10.99 -0.53 -4.01
N GLY A 354 -11.21 -1.84 -4.13
CA GLY A 354 -12.51 -2.43 -4.42
C GLY A 354 -13.49 -2.44 -3.25
N SER A 355 -13.05 -2.07 -2.03
CA SER A 355 -13.83 -2.21 -0.80
C SER A 355 -14.45 -3.60 -0.64
N ALA A 356 -13.68 -4.63 -1.03
CA ALA A 356 -14.19 -5.98 -1.19
C ALA A 356 -13.36 -7.03 -0.43
N VAL A 357 -14.03 -8.14 -0.14
CA VAL A 357 -13.38 -9.41 0.24
C VAL A 357 -13.67 -10.41 -0.85
N ARG A 358 -12.60 -10.99 -1.40
CA ARG A 358 -12.67 -11.97 -2.48
C ARG A 358 -12.21 -13.34 -1.99
N SER A 359 -12.63 -14.37 -2.68
CA SER A 359 -12.09 -15.73 -2.51
C SER A 359 -11.44 -16.20 -3.81
N LEU A 360 -10.31 -16.88 -3.70
CA LEU A 360 -9.63 -17.55 -4.81
C LEU A 360 -9.50 -19.02 -4.50
N GLN A 361 -10.15 -19.87 -5.30
CA GLN A 361 -10.01 -21.30 -5.20
C GLN A 361 -8.71 -21.75 -5.89
N LEU A 362 -7.73 -22.19 -5.11
CA LEU A 362 -6.37 -22.50 -5.59
C LEU A 362 -6.31 -23.70 -6.56
N ARG A 363 -7.31 -24.60 -6.54
CA ARG A 363 -7.34 -25.77 -7.40
C ARG A 363 -7.62 -25.43 -8.87
N ASN A 364 -8.47 -24.45 -9.12
CA ASN A 364 -8.95 -24.09 -10.47
C ASN A 364 -8.80 -22.58 -10.78
N ASN A 365 -8.19 -21.82 -9.86
CA ASN A 365 -7.96 -20.38 -9.96
C ASN A 365 -9.23 -19.54 -10.17
N VAL A 366 -10.39 -19.99 -9.68
CA VAL A 366 -11.64 -19.23 -9.77
C VAL A 366 -11.70 -18.19 -8.63
N VAL A 367 -11.95 -16.95 -8.99
CA VAL A 367 -12.15 -15.81 -8.08
C VAL A 367 -13.64 -15.50 -7.97
N GLN A 368 -14.12 -15.31 -6.75
CA GLN A 368 -15.49 -14.88 -6.43
C GLN A 368 -15.48 -13.76 -5.38
N THR A 369 -16.39 -12.82 -5.53
CA THR A 369 -16.63 -11.77 -4.55
C THR A 369 -17.48 -12.30 -3.40
N LEU A 370 -17.01 -12.16 -2.18
CA LEU A 370 -17.77 -12.49 -0.98
C LEU A 370 -18.51 -11.28 -0.40
N VAL A 371 -17.82 -10.13 -0.33
CA VAL A 371 -18.39 -8.85 0.10
C VAL A 371 -17.88 -7.77 -0.86
N GLY A 372 -18.70 -6.79 -1.19
CA GLY A 372 -18.39 -5.71 -2.13
C GLY A 372 -19.13 -5.91 -3.47
N GLN A 373 -19.53 -4.80 -4.10
CA GLN A 373 -20.31 -4.82 -5.33
C GLN A 373 -19.58 -4.13 -6.49
N GLY A 374 -18.56 -3.36 -6.19
CA GLY A 374 -17.78 -2.65 -7.18
C GLY A 374 -16.87 -1.59 -6.56
N PRO A 375 -15.97 -1.00 -7.36
CA PRO A 375 -14.97 -0.08 -6.84
C PRO A 375 -15.54 1.20 -6.23
N TRP A 376 -16.80 1.55 -6.50
CA TRP A 376 -17.49 2.74 -6.00
C TRP A 376 -18.56 2.44 -4.94
N ASP A 377 -18.81 1.16 -4.67
CA ASP A 377 -19.81 0.71 -3.69
C ASP A 377 -19.14 0.44 -2.35
N PHE A 378 -19.02 1.47 -1.53
CA PHE A 378 -18.42 1.39 -0.19
C PHE A 378 -19.33 2.03 0.87
N GLY A 379 -19.13 1.67 2.12
CA GLY A 379 -19.91 2.18 3.25
C GLY A 379 -19.72 1.39 4.52
N THR A 380 -20.70 1.42 5.42
CA THR A 380 -20.62 0.82 6.77
C THR A 380 -21.73 -0.20 7.06
N ALA A 381 -22.46 -0.67 6.05
CA ALA A 381 -23.62 -1.54 6.26
C ALA A 381 -23.22 -2.95 6.69
N ASP A 382 -23.83 -3.44 7.79
CA ASP A 382 -23.82 -4.83 8.24
C ASP A 382 -24.94 -5.64 7.57
N GLY A 383 -24.90 -6.96 7.74
CA GLY A 383 -25.94 -7.90 7.30
C GLY A 383 -25.44 -8.93 6.29
N PRO A 384 -26.32 -9.46 5.43
CA PRO A 384 -25.93 -10.43 4.41
C PRO A 384 -24.82 -9.90 3.53
N ARG A 385 -23.82 -10.73 3.25
CA ARG A 385 -22.61 -10.38 2.50
C ARG A 385 -22.86 -9.70 1.15
N GLU A 386 -24.00 -10.01 0.52
CA GLU A 386 -24.44 -9.43 -0.75
C GLU A 386 -24.91 -7.98 -0.63
N ARG A 387 -25.17 -7.50 0.61
CA ARG A 387 -25.61 -6.13 0.91
C ARG A 387 -24.69 -5.38 1.86
N ALA A 388 -23.81 -6.11 2.52
CA ALA A 388 -22.84 -5.50 3.43
C ALA A 388 -21.86 -4.62 2.65
N LEU A 389 -21.46 -3.50 3.26
CA LEU A 389 -20.52 -2.55 2.68
C LEU A 389 -19.32 -2.37 3.61
N LEU A 390 -18.15 -2.33 3.01
CA LEU A 390 -16.87 -2.02 3.63
C LEU A 390 -16.33 -0.72 3.06
N GLN A 391 -15.30 -0.17 3.69
CA GLN A 391 -14.58 0.98 3.14
C GLN A 391 -13.07 0.78 3.26
N ASN A 392 -12.39 0.60 2.13
CA ASN A 392 -10.94 0.46 2.05
C ASN A 392 -10.36 -0.53 3.09
N PRO A 393 -10.82 -1.80 3.11
CA PRO A 393 -10.32 -2.79 4.06
C PRO A 393 -8.84 -3.11 3.77
N GLN A 394 -8.00 -3.21 4.81
CA GLN A 394 -6.55 -3.34 4.66
C GLN A 394 -5.96 -4.62 5.25
N ALA A 395 -6.68 -5.32 6.12
CA ALA A 395 -6.20 -6.55 6.71
C ALA A 395 -7.29 -7.59 6.88
N ILE A 396 -6.88 -8.85 6.88
CA ILE A 396 -7.76 -10.00 7.01
C ILE A 396 -7.08 -11.10 7.82
N ALA A 397 -7.82 -11.76 8.70
CA ALA A 397 -7.33 -12.92 9.44
C ALA A 397 -8.45 -13.93 9.63
N LEU A 398 -8.12 -15.22 9.54
CA LEU A 398 -9.06 -16.31 9.75
C LEU A 398 -8.95 -16.83 11.19
N SER A 399 -10.08 -17.00 11.87
CA SER A 399 -10.11 -17.65 13.18
C SER A 399 -9.62 -19.11 13.07
N PRO A 400 -8.73 -19.57 13.96
CA PRO A 400 -8.26 -20.95 13.92
C PRO A 400 -9.36 -21.97 14.29
N ASP A 401 -10.29 -21.57 15.17
CA ASP A 401 -11.26 -22.46 15.80
C ASP A 401 -12.68 -22.33 15.23
N SER A 402 -12.90 -21.45 14.25
CA SER A 402 -14.22 -21.21 13.67
C SER A 402 -14.12 -20.68 12.25
N PRO A 403 -15.15 -20.91 11.38
CA PRO A 403 -15.20 -20.39 10.03
C PRO A 403 -15.56 -18.89 10.03
N LEU A 404 -14.79 -18.10 10.74
CA LEU A 404 -14.98 -16.66 10.94
C LEU A 404 -13.76 -15.90 10.39
N LEU A 405 -14.00 -15.02 9.45
CA LEU A 405 -13.00 -14.15 8.86
C LEU A 405 -13.10 -12.78 9.54
N TRP A 406 -12.00 -12.31 10.10
CA TRP A 406 -11.85 -10.98 10.65
C TRP A 406 -11.29 -10.03 9.59
N ILE A 407 -11.85 -8.85 9.50
CA ILE A 407 -11.55 -7.84 8.49
C ILE A 407 -11.26 -6.52 9.19
N ALA A 408 -10.12 -5.92 8.93
CA ALA A 408 -9.90 -4.52 9.29
C ALA A 408 -10.57 -3.63 8.23
N ASP A 409 -11.72 -3.12 8.55
CA ASP A 409 -12.48 -2.17 7.72
C ASP A 409 -11.93 -0.76 7.97
N THR A 410 -10.74 -0.53 7.41
CA THR A 410 -9.81 0.53 7.78
C THR A 410 -10.35 1.93 7.51
N GLY A 411 -11.04 2.13 6.38
CA GLY A 411 -11.69 3.40 6.06
C GLY A 411 -12.82 3.75 7.03
N ASN A 412 -13.45 2.75 7.63
CA ASN A 412 -14.46 2.93 8.68
C ASN A 412 -13.88 2.96 10.10
N GLY A 413 -12.58 2.64 10.25
CA GLY A 413 -11.89 2.63 11.55
C GLY A 413 -12.43 1.56 12.51
N THR A 414 -12.84 0.40 11.98
CA THR A 414 -13.44 -0.68 12.79
C THR A 414 -12.98 -2.07 12.35
N LEU A 415 -13.29 -3.07 13.16
CA LEU A 415 -13.19 -4.48 12.78
C LEU A 415 -14.56 -5.02 12.38
N ARG A 416 -14.56 -5.85 11.36
CA ARG A 416 -15.75 -6.58 10.93
C ARG A 416 -15.47 -8.08 10.96
N THR A 417 -16.50 -8.85 11.09
CA THR A 417 -16.43 -10.30 10.95
C THR A 417 -17.32 -10.76 9.81
N LEU A 418 -16.86 -11.74 9.03
CA LEU A 418 -17.63 -12.43 8.01
C LEU A 418 -17.72 -13.91 8.39
N ARG A 419 -18.93 -14.40 8.61
CA ARG A 419 -19.18 -15.83 8.84
C ARG A 419 -19.20 -16.57 7.50
N LEU A 420 -18.20 -17.40 7.26
CA LEU A 420 -18.00 -18.06 5.96
C LEU A 420 -19.14 -19.02 5.59
N GLY A 421 -19.72 -19.71 6.58
CA GLY A 421 -20.84 -20.66 6.35
C GLY A 421 -22.23 -20.01 6.26
N GLY A 422 -22.42 -18.79 6.80
CA GLY A 422 -23.73 -18.11 6.84
C GLY A 422 -23.78 -16.83 6.01
N GLY A 423 -22.64 -16.34 5.56
CA GLY A 423 -22.56 -15.15 4.70
C GLY A 423 -22.99 -13.84 5.37
N GLU A 424 -22.88 -13.71 6.70
CA GLU A 424 -23.25 -12.50 7.43
C GLU A 424 -22.02 -11.71 7.86
N VAL A 425 -22.05 -10.42 7.61
CA VAL A 425 -21.05 -9.44 8.04
C VAL A 425 -21.57 -8.70 9.26
N ALA A 426 -20.77 -8.61 10.30
CA ALA A 426 -21.11 -7.89 11.53
C ALA A 426 -19.95 -7.02 12.00
N THR A 427 -20.28 -5.84 12.53
CA THR A 427 -19.32 -4.94 13.17
C THR A 427 -18.95 -5.44 14.56
N VAL A 428 -17.66 -5.48 14.89
CA VAL A 428 -17.16 -5.80 16.22
C VAL A 428 -17.30 -4.57 17.11
N PRO A 429 -17.95 -4.67 18.27
CA PRO A 429 -18.02 -3.57 19.22
C PRO A 429 -16.63 -3.22 19.74
N LEU A 430 -16.20 -1.99 19.52
CA LEU A 430 -14.91 -1.47 20.00
C LEU A 430 -15.14 -0.20 20.83
N PRO A 431 -14.30 0.08 21.84
CA PRO A 431 -14.45 1.27 22.70
C PRO A 431 -14.13 2.58 21.95
N ARG A 432 -13.45 2.52 20.82
CA ARG A 432 -13.10 3.65 19.95
C ARG A 432 -12.89 3.21 18.52
N ARG A 433 -12.87 4.16 17.61
CA ARG A 433 -12.41 3.92 16.23
C ARG A 433 -10.90 3.62 16.21
N LEU A 434 -10.50 2.73 15.32
CA LEU A 434 -9.11 2.39 15.06
C LEU A 434 -8.53 3.33 13.97
N GLN A 435 -7.21 3.55 14.03
CA GLN A 435 -6.51 4.47 13.12
C GLN A 435 -5.59 3.71 12.17
N GLY A 436 -6.03 3.59 10.91
CA GLY A 436 -5.20 3.09 9.82
C GLY A 436 -4.72 1.64 10.01
N VAL A 437 -5.56 0.74 10.50
CA VAL A 437 -5.17 -0.68 10.70
C VAL A 437 -4.75 -1.30 9.38
N SER A 438 -3.58 -1.94 9.35
CA SER A 438 -3.08 -2.65 8.16
C SER A 438 -2.56 -4.06 8.42
N GLY A 439 -2.67 -4.57 9.64
CA GLY A 439 -2.29 -5.94 9.98
C GLY A 439 -3.19 -6.55 11.03
N LEU A 440 -3.57 -7.80 10.80
CA LEU A 440 -4.33 -8.64 11.74
C LEU A 440 -3.69 -10.02 11.85
N SER A 441 -3.67 -10.57 13.05
CA SER A 441 -3.30 -11.96 13.32
C SER A 441 -4.09 -12.48 14.51
N ILE A 442 -4.46 -13.77 14.48
CA ILE A 442 -5.25 -14.37 15.56
C ILE A 442 -4.45 -15.51 16.19
N ALA A 443 -4.12 -15.36 17.45
CA ALA A 443 -3.43 -16.38 18.23
C ALA A 443 -3.66 -16.18 19.73
N ALA A 444 -3.54 -17.24 20.50
CA ALA A 444 -3.62 -17.22 21.97
C ALA A 444 -4.89 -16.52 22.51
N GLY A 445 -6.05 -16.79 21.88
CA GLY A 445 -7.34 -16.23 22.31
C GLY A 445 -7.50 -14.72 22.05
N ALA A 446 -6.67 -14.13 21.19
CA ALA A 446 -6.74 -12.71 20.90
C ALA A 446 -6.59 -12.40 19.40
N VAL A 447 -7.15 -11.28 19.00
CA VAL A 447 -6.84 -10.62 17.72
C VAL A 447 -5.74 -9.58 17.98
N TRP A 448 -4.61 -9.76 17.33
CA TRP A 448 -3.49 -8.84 17.35
C TRP A 448 -3.62 -7.89 16.16
N ILE A 449 -3.46 -6.59 16.42
CA ILE A 449 -3.83 -5.53 15.47
C ILE A 449 -2.64 -4.57 15.33
N ALA A 450 -2.15 -4.40 14.12
CA ALA A 450 -1.23 -3.32 13.80
C ALA A 450 -2.06 -2.05 13.50
N GLU A 451 -2.14 -1.15 14.46
CA GLU A 451 -2.78 0.17 14.33
C GLU A 451 -1.74 1.16 13.80
N THR A 452 -1.59 1.17 12.48
CA THR A 452 -0.47 1.75 11.76
C THR A 452 -0.33 3.25 11.95
N ASP A 453 -1.43 4.00 11.79
CA ASP A 453 -1.41 5.46 11.88
C ASP A 453 -1.35 5.97 13.33
N ALA A 454 -1.62 5.07 14.32
CA ALA A 454 -1.41 5.33 15.74
C ALA A 454 -0.05 4.86 16.26
N HIS A 455 0.80 4.31 15.38
CA HIS A 455 2.12 3.77 15.75
C HIS A 455 2.05 2.77 16.91
N ALA A 456 1.08 1.86 16.86
CA ALA A 456 0.76 0.98 17.96
C ALA A 456 0.46 -0.45 17.51
N VAL A 457 0.67 -1.38 18.43
CA VAL A 457 0.09 -2.73 18.39
C VAL A 457 -0.98 -2.82 19.46
N LEU A 458 -2.13 -3.38 19.09
CA LEU A 458 -3.23 -3.63 20.03
C LEU A 458 -3.50 -5.12 20.13
N ARG A 459 -4.04 -5.52 21.27
CA ARG A 459 -4.56 -6.85 21.56
C ARG A 459 -6.06 -6.72 21.89
N TYR A 460 -6.89 -7.39 21.11
CA TYR A 460 -8.32 -7.53 21.38
C TYR A 460 -8.55 -8.95 21.91
N ASP A 461 -8.98 -9.05 23.15
CA ASP A 461 -9.24 -10.35 23.83
C ASP A 461 -10.58 -10.92 23.37
N LEU A 462 -10.57 -12.14 22.82
CA LEU A 462 -11.77 -12.76 22.24
C LEU A 462 -12.80 -13.19 23.31
N ALA A 463 -12.37 -13.42 24.55
CA ALA A 463 -13.26 -13.86 25.63
C ALA A 463 -13.92 -12.66 26.35
N SER A 464 -13.16 -11.62 26.65
CA SER A 464 -13.65 -10.44 27.37
C SER A 464 -14.14 -9.31 26.48
N GLY A 465 -13.69 -9.24 25.22
CA GLY A 465 -13.92 -8.11 24.34
C GLY A 465 -13.06 -6.88 24.68
N GLU A 466 -12.07 -7.02 25.55
CA GLU A 466 -11.19 -5.93 25.95
C GLU A 466 -10.19 -5.60 24.85
N LEU A 467 -10.04 -4.30 24.54
CA LEU A 467 -9.04 -3.77 23.64
C LEU A 467 -7.94 -3.06 24.43
N ALA A 468 -6.73 -3.60 24.40
CA ALA A 468 -5.58 -3.06 25.11
C ALA A 468 -4.43 -2.72 24.17
N ARG A 469 -3.65 -1.68 24.49
CA ARG A 469 -2.40 -1.37 23.79
C ARG A 469 -1.29 -2.25 24.33
N VAL A 470 -0.49 -2.82 23.44
CA VAL A 470 0.74 -3.53 23.78
C VAL A 470 1.90 -2.54 23.79
N ALA A 471 2.53 -2.37 24.95
CA ALA A 471 3.70 -1.52 25.09
C ALA A 471 4.90 -2.28 24.47
N ILE A 472 5.38 -1.79 23.32
CA ILE A 472 6.59 -2.34 22.72
C ILE A 472 7.77 -1.56 23.29
N ASP A 473 8.63 -2.27 24.02
CA ASP A 473 9.82 -1.71 24.67
C ASP A 473 11.08 -2.36 24.08
N GLU A 474 12.06 -1.53 23.76
CA GLU A 474 13.42 -1.94 23.30
C GLU A 474 14.35 -2.28 24.46
#